data_62b67f837a67c50f9bb346ae234b03a5
#
_entry.id   62b67f837a67c50f9bb346ae234b03a5
#
_cell.length_a   1.000
_cell.length_b   1.000
_cell.length_c   1.000
_cell.angle_alpha   90.00
_cell.angle_beta   90.00
_cell.angle_gamma   90.00
#
_symmetry.space_group_name_H-M   'P 1'
#
loop_
_entity.id
_entity.type
_entity.pdbx_description
1 polymer ?
#
loop_
_entity_poly.entity_id
_entity_poly.type
_entity_poly.pdbx_seq_one_letter_code
_entity_poly.pdbx_strand_id
1 'polypeptide(L)'
;MIVEFDKSFEKSIDKIKDKSVFPKIEKLIIDLENAQTIKEVKNIKKLSGFKTYYRIRLGVYRIGMEKITDSTLRLIIVAHRKDIYKNFP
;
A
#
# COMPACT_ATOMS: atom_id res chain seq x y z
N MET A 1 3.92 4.17 12.38
CA MET A 1 4.96 4.42 11.38
C MET A 1 4.69 5.71 10.64
N ILE A 2 5.70 6.34 10.08
CA ILE A 2 5.53 7.49 9.20
C ILE A 2 5.08 6.96 7.84
N VAL A 3 4.02 7.55 7.30
CA VAL A 3 3.47 7.15 5.99
C VAL A 3 3.65 8.29 5.01
N GLU A 4 4.37 8.03 3.94
CA GLU A 4 4.59 8.94 2.83
C GLU A 4 3.79 8.48 1.62
N PHE A 5 3.50 9.42 0.71
CA PHE A 5 2.72 9.14 -0.49
C PHE A 5 3.52 9.53 -1.72
N ASP A 6 3.74 8.57 -2.60
CA ASP A 6 4.32 8.85 -3.91
C ASP A 6 3.25 9.47 -4.83
N LYS A 7 3.69 10.27 -5.80
CA LYS A 7 2.76 10.86 -6.78
C LYS A 7 1.99 9.79 -7.55
N SER A 8 2.62 8.66 -7.80
CA SER A 8 1.96 7.53 -8.47
C SER A 8 0.80 6.98 -7.66
N PHE A 9 0.90 7.01 -6.32
CA PHE A 9 -0.21 6.61 -5.46
C PHE A 9 -1.40 7.55 -5.63
N GLU A 10 -1.16 8.85 -5.59
CA GLU A 10 -2.21 9.85 -5.79
C GLU A 10 -2.89 9.68 -7.14
N LYS A 11 -2.11 9.48 -8.19
CA LYS A 11 -2.65 9.25 -9.54
C LYS A 11 -3.46 7.96 -9.62
N SER A 12 -3.03 6.91 -8.94
CA SER A 12 -3.75 5.63 -8.95
C SER A 12 -5.07 5.73 -8.22
N ILE A 13 -5.16 6.54 -7.16
CA ILE A 13 -6.42 6.81 -6.46
C ILE A 13 -7.45 7.42 -7.40
N ASP A 14 -7.04 8.36 -8.24
CA ASP A 14 -7.94 9.02 -9.18
C ASP A 14 -8.53 8.07 -10.23
N LYS A 15 -7.90 6.93 -10.45
CA LYS A 15 -8.37 5.93 -11.40
C LYS A 15 -9.36 4.94 -10.81
N ILE A 16 -9.55 4.93 -9.50
CA ILE A 16 -10.47 4.01 -8.83
C ILE A 16 -11.89 4.46 -9.07
N LYS A 17 -12.70 3.55 -9.66
CA LYS A 17 -14.12 3.81 -9.93
C LYS A 17 -15.00 3.40 -8.76
N ASP A 18 -14.62 2.36 -8.03
CA ASP A 18 -15.37 1.88 -6.87
C ASP A 18 -15.04 2.72 -5.65
N LYS A 19 -15.89 3.70 -5.39
CA LYS A 19 -15.67 4.65 -4.29
C LYS A 19 -15.80 4.00 -2.91
N SER A 20 -16.37 2.80 -2.82
CA SER A 20 -16.49 2.10 -1.54
C SER A 20 -15.13 1.67 -0.96
N VAL A 21 -14.08 1.68 -1.78
CA VAL A 21 -12.73 1.33 -1.33
C VAL A 21 -12.07 2.46 -0.56
N PHE A 22 -12.46 3.73 -0.77
CA PHE A 22 -11.80 4.87 -0.14
C PHE A 22 -11.82 4.84 1.39
N PRO A 23 -12.95 4.56 2.07
CA PRO A 23 -12.93 4.44 3.52
C PRO A 23 -12.00 3.33 4.01
N LYS A 24 -11.87 2.26 3.24
CA LYS A 24 -10.97 1.16 3.57
C LYS A 24 -9.50 1.57 3.45
N ILE A 25 -9.19 2.38 2.45
CA ILE A 25 -7.84 2.93 2.27
C ILE A 25 -7.50 3.89 3.42
N GLU A 26 -8.44 4.76 3.79
CA GLU A 26 -8.25 5.69 4.91
C GLU A 26 -7.98 4.94 6.21
N LYS A 27 -8.79 3.91 6.50
CA LYS A 27 -8.60 3.08 7.70
C LYS A 27 -7.24 2.40 7.68
N LEU A 28 -6.82 1.90 6.53
CA LEU A 28 -5.52 1.26 6.39
C LEU A 28 -4.39 2.23 6.68
N ILE A 29 -4.48 3.46 6.17
CA ILE A 29 -3.45 4.47 6.43
C ILE A 29 -3.35 4.77 7.92
N ILE A 30 -4.48 4.89 8.60
CA ILE A 30 -4.51 5.10 10.06
C ILE A 30 -3.87 3.91 10.78
N ASP A 31 -4.19 2.67 10.37
CA ASP A 31 -3.62 1.47 10.96
C ASP A 31 -2.09 1.45 10.77
N LEU A 32 -1.60 1.85 9.59
CA LEU A 32 -0.17 1.95 9.34
C LEU A 32 0.50 3.00 10.20
N GLU A 33 -0.13 4.16 10.37
CA GLU A 33 0.40 5.22 11.21
C GLU A 33 0.47 4.80 12.68
N ASN A 34 -0.47 3.98 13.14
CA ASN A 34 -0.52 3.51 14.52
C ASN A 34 0.38 2.30 14.77
N ALA A 35 0.81 1.59 13.73
CA ALA A 35 1.70 0.45 13.87
C ALA A 35 3.11 0.91 14.23
N GLN A 36 3.80 0.15 15.05
CA GLN A 36 5.20 0.43 15.39
C GLN A 36 6.15 -0.22 14.39
N THR A 37 5.78 -1.41 13.90
CA THR A 37 6.58 -2.14 12.93
C THR A 37 5.68 -2.72 11.85
N ILE A 38 6.29 -3.04 10.72
CA ILE A 38 5.58 -3.65 9.59
C ILE A 38 4.98 -5.02 9.95
N LYS A 39 5.55 -5.69 10.95
CA LYS A 39 5.07 -7.02 11.40
C LYS A 39 3.69 -6.96 12.03
N GLU A 40 3.29 -5.81 12.55
CA GLU A 40 1.97 -5.62 13.15
C GLU A 40 0.87 -5.45 12.12
N VAL A 41 1.21 -5.23 10.87
CA VAL A 41 0.26 -4.90 9.81
C VAL A 41 -0.34 -6.18 9.22
N LYS A 42 -1.67 -6.27 9.21
CA LYS A 42 -2.37 -7.42 8.65
C LYS A 42 -2.34 -7.39 7.12
N ASN A 43 -2.33 -8.58 6.51
CA ASN A 43 -2.46 -8.75 5.06
C ASN A 43 -1.29 -8.18 4.28
N ILE A 44 -0.17 -7.88 4.95
CA ILE A 44 1.03 -7.40 4.29
C ILE A 44 1.92 -8.57 3.89
N LYS A 45 2.53 -8.45 2.73
CA LYS A 45 3.45 -9.46 2.24
C LYS A 45 4.60 -8.78 1.50
N LYS A 46 5.83 -9.24 1.78
CA LYS A 46 7.01 -8.78 1.06
C LYS A 46 7.00 -9.37 -0.34
N LEU A 47 7.38 -8.57 -1.34
CA LEU A 47 7.50 -9.06 -2.71
C LEU A 47 8.72 -9.97 -2.84
N SER A 48 8.52 -11.13 -3.46
CA SER A 48 9.59 -12.08 -3.71
C SER A 48 10.65 -11.47 -4.62
N GLY A 49 11.92 -11.65 -4.26
CA GLY A 49 13.04 -11.09 -5.02
C GLY A 49 13.38 -9.64 -4.72
N PHE A 50 12.67 -9.00 -3.80
CA PHE A 50 12.92 -7.59 -3.43
C PHE A 50 13.09 -7.48 -1.93
N LYS A 51 13.93 -6.52 -1.49
CA LYS A 51 14.24 -6.34 -0.08
C LYS A 51 13.30 -5.39 0.63
N THR A 52 12.77 -4.39 -0.09
CA THR A 52 12.06 -3.27 0.52
C THR A 52 10.63 -3.09 0.02
N TYR A 53 10.20 -3.86 -0.96
CA TYR A 53 8.87 -3.72 -1.53
C TYR A 53 7.88 -4.68 -0.90
N TYR A 54 6.71 -4.16 -0.54
CA TYR A 54 5.64 -4.88 0.12
C TYR A 54 4.31 -4.58 -0.56
N ARG A 55 3.36 -5.46 -0.39
CA ARG A 55 1.99 -5.21 -0.82
C ARG A 55 1.02 -5.53 0.31
N ILE A 56 -0.09 -4.81 0.38
CA ILE A 56 -1.18 -5.09 1.31
C ILE A 56 -2.42 -5.45 0.48
N ARG A 57 -3.08 -6.54 0.90
CA ARG A 57 -4.34 -6.95 0.31
C ARG A 57 -5.47 -6.16 0.94
N LEU A 58 -6.30 -5.54 0.09
CA LEU A 58 -7.45 -4.76 0.51
C LEU A 58 -8.63 -5.15 -0.39
N GLY A 59 -9.32 -6.26 -0.04
CA GLY A 59 -10.33 -6.83 -0.88
C GLY A 59 -9.76 -7.26 -2.24
N VAL A 60 -10.35 -6.80 -3.33
CA VAL A 60 -9.85 -7.07 -4.68
C VAL A 60 -8.74 -6.10 -5.10
N TYR A 61 -8.39 -5.15 -4.23
CA TYR A 61 -7.33 -4.19 -4.49
C TYR A 61 -6.05 -4.59 -3.76
N ARG A 62 -4.95 -4.08 -4.25
CA ARG A 62 -3.63 -4.23 -3.62
C ARG A 62 -2.98 -2.87 -3.52
N ILE A 63 -2.33 -2.61 -2.39
CA ILE A 63 -1.53 -1.40 -2.22
C ILE A 63 -0.08 -1.81 -2.22
N GLY A 64 0.68 -1.27 -3.18
CA GLY A 64 2.12 -1.46 -3.26
C GLY A 64 2.83 -0.36 -2.52
N MET A 65 3.87 -0.72 -1.77
CA MET A 65 4.61 0.22 -0.96
C MET A 65 6.07 -0.17 -0.85
N GLU A 66 6.88 0.80 -0.45
CA GLU A 66 8.28 0.60 -0.16
C GLU A 66 8.58 0.96 1.28
N LYS A 67 9.32 0.09 1.97
CA LYS A 67 9.84 0.41 3.29
C LYS A 67 11.11 1.23 3.11
N ILE A 68 11.02 2.53 3.43
CA ILE A 68 12.13 3.46 3.27
C ILE A 68 13.11 3.32 4.41
N THR A 69 12.59 3.25 5.65
CA THR A 69 13.34 2.96 6.86
C THR A 69 12.51 2.00 7.71
N ASP A 70 13.03 1.57 8.85
CA ASP A 70 12.26 0.71 9.76
C ASP A 70 11.00 1.38 10.31
N SER A 71 10.92 2.72 10.22
CA SER A 71 9.79 3.48 10.74
C SER A 71 9.01 4.24 9.67
N THR A 72 9.41 4.14 8.39
CA THR A 72 8.81 4.93 7.30
C THR A 72 8.41 4.02 6.14
N LEU A 73 7.14 4.13 5.73
CA LEU A 73 6.59 3.47 4.54
C LEU A 73 6.18 4.51 3.52
N ARG A 74 6.46 4.24 2.26
CA ARG A 74 5.98 5.06 1.14
C ARG A 74 4.96 4.27 0.35
N LEU A 75 3.73 4.77 0.28
CA LEU A 75 2.68 4.18 -0.54
C LEU A 75 2.90 4.60 -2.00
N ILE A 76 2.93 3.61 -2.90
CA ILE A 76 3.34 3.84 -4.29
C ILE A 76 2.17 3.71 -5.24
N ILE A 77 1.30 2.73 -5.04
CA ILE A 77 0.20 2.47 -5.97
C ILE A 77 -0.93 1.73 -5.27
N VAL A 78 -2.16 2.02 -5.68
CA VAL A 78 -3.30 1.15 -5.40
C VAL A 78 -3.87 0.70 -6.74
N ALA A 79 -4.07 -0.61 -6.89
CA ALA A 79 -4.56 -1.18 -8.14
C ALA A 79 -5.33 -2.46 -7.86
N HIS A 80 -6.19 -2.82 -8.81
CA HIS A 80 -6.89 -4.10 -8.77
C HIS A 80 -5.86 -5.24 -8.78
N ARG A 81 -6.17 -6.33 -8.08
CA ARG A 81 -5.26 -7.49 -7.97
C ARG A 81 -4.76 -8.01 -9.33
N LYS A 82 -5.53 -7.81 -10.38
CA LYS A 82 -5.16 -8.22 -11.74
C LYS A 82 -4.09 -7.34 -12.35
N ASP A 83 -3.94 -6.11 -11.87
CA ASP A 83 -3.13 -5.09 -12.52
C ASP A 83 -1.91 -4.66 -11.71
N ILE A 84 -1.87 -4.99 -10.42
CA ILE A 84 -0.83 -4.48 -9.51
C ILE A 84 0.58 -4.76 -10.03
N TYR A 85 0.86 -5.97 -10.49
CA TYR A 85 2.20 -6.36 -10.87
C TYR A 85 2.60 -5.94 -12.28
N LYS A 86 1.73 -5.25 -13.01
CA LYS A 86 2.08 -4.65 -14.30
C LYS A 86 2.91 -3.39 -14.12
N ASN A 87 2.70 -2.69 -12.99
CA ASN A 87 3.30 -1.39 -12.72
C ASN A 87 4.03 -1.32 -11.38
N PHE A 88 4.10 -2.43 -10.62
CA PHE A 88 4.71 -2.45 -9.30
C PHE A 88 5.51 -3.74 -9.09
N PRO A 89 6.73 -3.64 -8.59
CA PRO A 89 7.52 -2.44 -8.42
C PRO A 89 8.06 -1.91 -9.72
#